data_b889a6eb5650833d7b4f94e88b8d1c59
#
_entry.id   b889a6eb5650833d7b4f94e88b8d1c59
#
_cell.length_a   1.000
_cell.length_b   1.000
_cell.length_c   1.000
_cell.angle_alpha   90.00
_cell.angle_beta   90.00
_cell.angle_gamma   90.00
#
_symmetry.space_group_name_H-M   'P 1'
#
loop_
_entity.id
_entity.type
_entity.pdbx_description
1 polymer ?
#
loop_
_entity_poly.entity_id
_entity_poly.type
_entity_poly.pdbx_seq_one_letter_code
_entity_poly.pdbx_strand_id
1 'polypeptide(L)'
;MIKRILISSVVGLALTSIVSARVPLVVADIPPTYSLVAQVMKGVGQPHLIVRVGASPHAYMMRPSDAAAIESADLVFLISYKLTPWLGAALKTLGKNAQVLELMDVNGSTVLPYREADTFKPHSHDGGQQQLDGNKTDPHGWLDPENGKTWIDVIATELSKLDPENARTYFENADHGKVNIDTVASEIEAILKPFLGVNFIVSHDAYQYFEKHFSISAAGSISSSDASNPSPARLEQIRKTVEILSVRCVFSEPQFNPGLISSVIDGTQATAWVIDPLGTKFPPSHDFYLNLLRNLGQSLASCL
;
A
#
# COMPACT_ATOMS: atom_id res chain seq x y z
N MET A 1 80.48 32.75 -3.69
CA MET A 1 79.34 32.60 -4.62
C MET A 1 78.29 31.73 -3.94
N ILE A 2 77.25 32.33 -3.40
CA ILE A 2 76.16 31.63 -2.66
C ILE A 2 74.93 31.56 -3.61
N LYS A 3 74.59 30.36 -4.11
CA LYS A 3 73.40 30.13 -4.90
C LYS A 3 72.15 30.05 -3.98
N ARG A 4 71.26 31.03 -4.09
CA ARG A 4 69.94 31.00 -3.47
C ARG A 4 69.01 30.09 -4.30
N ILE A 5 68.51 29.03 -3.70
CA ILE A 5 67.46 28.16 -4.26
C ILE A 5 66.13 28.76 -3.84
N LEU A 6 65.35 29.24 -4.79
CA LEU A 6 63.93 29.64 -4.58
C LEU A 6 63.05 28.39 -4.68
N ILE A 7 62.44 28.01 -3.55
CA ILE A 7 61.42 26.96 -3.50
C ILE A 7 60.07 27.66 -3.74
N SER A 8 59.51 27.44 -4.93
CA SER A 8 58.11 27.85 -5.27
C SER A 8 57.15 26.82 -4.70
N SER A 9 56.45 27.20 -3.63
CA SER A 9 55.32 26.39 -3.10
C SER A 9 54.10 26.65 -3.98
N VAL A 10 53.69 25.64 -4.74
CA VAL A 10 52.40 25.61 -5.46
C VAL A 10 51.33 25.16 -4.46
N VAL A 11 50.52 26.12 -4.01
CA VAL A 11 49.30 25.81 -3.22
C VAL A 11 48.21 25.38 -4.21
N GLY A 12 47.95 24.08 -4.28
CA GLY A 12 46.84 23.54 -5.05
C GLY A 12 45.51 23.85 -4.35
N LEU A 13 44.73 24.77 -4.92
CA LEU A 13 43.33 24.98 -4.51
C LEU A 13 42.52 23.76 -4.98
N ALA A 14 42.14 22.87 -4.07
CA ALA A 14 41.15 21.85 -4.31
C ALA A 14 39.76 22.54 -4.44
N LEU A 15 39.29 22.71 -5.67
CA LEU A 15 37.90 23.08 -5.95
C LEU A 15 37.00 21.89 -5.54
N THR A 16 36.50 21.92 -4.31
CA THR A 16 35.38 21.06 -3.93
C THR A 16 34.16 21.56 -4.68
N SER A 17 33.75 20.84 -5.71
CA SER A 17 32.47 21.04 -6.37
C SER A 17 31.38 20.83 -5.32
N ILE A 18 30.72 21.90 -4.90
CA ILE A 18 29.49 21.81 -4.11
C ILE A 18 28.46 21.24 -5.08
N VAL A 19 28.24 19.93 -5.05
CA VAL A 19 27.08 19.33 -5.66
C VAL A 19 25.90 19.83 -4.84
N SER A 20 25.19 20.85 -5.31
CA SER A 20 23.91 21.25 -4.73
C SER A 20 22.98 20.04 -4.85
N ALA A 21 22.69 19.41 -3.72
CA ALA A 21 21.72 18.32 -3.68
C ALA A 21 20.36 18.90 -4.06
N ARG A 22 19.81 18.42 -5.16
CA ARG A 22 18.43 18.74 -5.54
C ARG A 22 17.48 17.76 -4.83
N VAL A 23 16.29 18.24 -4.50
CA VAL A 23 15.22 17.36 -3.99
C VAL A 23 14.96 16.24 -5.01
N PRO A 24 14.99 14.97 -4.60
CA PRO A 24 14.78 13.84 -5.48
C PRO A 24 13.41 13.88 -6.18
N LEU A 25 13.37 13.50 -7.44
CA LEU A 25 12.13 13.26 -8.18
C LEU A 25 11.62 11.86 -7.85
N VAL A 26 10.53 11.79 -7.11
CA VAL A 26 9.99 10.54 -6.58
C VAL A 26 8.67 10.20 -7.24
N VAL A 27 8.51 8.93 -7.59
CA VAL A 27 7.28 8.36 -8.14
C VAL A 27 6.72 7.33 -7.19
N ALA A 28 5.40 7.34 -7.00
CA ALA A 28 4.65 6.34 -6.22
C ALA A 28 3.56 5.71 -7.09
N ASP A 29 3.35 4.40 -6.93
CA ASP A 29 2.40 3.63 -7.74
C ASP A 29 0.93 3.96 -7.43
N ILE A 30 0.51 3.85 -6.17
CA ILE A 30 -0.90 4.01 -5.73
C ILE A 30 -1.03 5.09 -4.64
N PRO A 31 -2.26 5.60 -4.36
CA PRO A 31 -2.47 6.65 -3.36
C PRO A 31 -1.95 6.34 -1.95
N PRO A 32 -2.05 5.11 -1.39
CA PRO A 32 -1.42 4.76 -0.12
C PRO A 32 0.10 4.96 -0.12
N THR A 33 0.81 4.44 -1.12
CA THR A 33 2.26 4.64 -1.29
C THR A 33 2.60 6.12 -1.42
N TYR A 34 1.85 6.84 -2.27
CA TYR A 34 2.00 8.28 -2.41
C TYR A 34 1.93 8.99 -1.06
N SER A 35 0.95 8.64 -0.22
CA SER A 35 0.75 9.27 1.08
C SER A 35 1.91 9.05 2.04
N LEU A 36 2.44 7.82 2.11
CA LEU A 36 3.60 7.50 2.94
C LEU A 36 4.84 8.29 2.50
N VAL A 37 5.08 8.35 1.18
CA VAL A 37 6.19 9.16 0.60
C VAL A 37 5.96 10.65 0.85
N ALA A 38 4.74 11.16 0.63
CA ALA A 38 4.40 12.57 0.85
C ALA A 38 4.52 12.97 2.33
N GLN A 39 4.23 12.05 3.26
CA GLN A 39 4.43 12.25 4.69
C GLN A 39 5.90 12.46 5.02
N VAL A 40 6.78 11.62 4.46
CA VAL A 40 8.24 11.75 4.68
C VAL A 40 8.80 12.99 3.99
N MET A 41 8.34 13.32 2.79
CA MET A 41 8.80 14.48 2.01
C MET A 41 8.16 15.82 2.44
N LYS A 42 7.33 15.83 3.48
CA LYS A 42 6.61 17.03 3.93
C LYS A 42 7.57 18.19 4.22
N GLY A 43 7.30 19.34 3.61
CA GLY A 43 8.15 20.54 3.72
C GLY A 43 9.37 20.56 2.81
N VAL A 44 9.68 19.48 2.09
CA VAL A 44 10.80 19.36 1.17
C VAL A 44 10.34 19.23 -0.29
N GLY A 45 9.39 18.30 -0.54
CA GLY A 45 8.91 18.03 -1.89
C GLY A 45 7.62 17.23 -1.91
N GLN A 46 7.24 16.74 -3.11
CA GLN A 46 6.07 15.89 -3.29
C GLN A 46 6.36 14.82 -4.34
N PRO A 47 5.89 13.57 -4.14
CA PRO A 47 6.02 12.52 -5.15
C PRO A 47 5.01 12.72 -6.29
N HIS A 48 5.26 12.05 -7.43
CA HIS A 48 4.28 11.89 -8.52
C HIS A 48 3.48 10.61 -8.30
N LEU A 49 2.15 10.70 -8.40
CA LEU A 49 1.23 9.56 -8.29
C LEU A 49 0.90 9.01 -9.67
N ILE A 50 1.15 7.71 -9.90
CA ILE A 50 0.82 7.03 -11.16
C ILE A 50 -0.67 6.66 -11.21
N VAL A 51 -1.11 5.71 -10.37
CA VAL A 51 -2.50 5.25 -10.38
C VAL A 51 -3.38 6.26 -9.66
N ARG A 52 -4.28 6.87 -10.40
CA ARG A 52 -5.18 7.88 -9.85
C ARG A 52 -6.19 7.28 -8.88
N VAL A 53 -6.64 8.11 -7.96
CA VAL A 53 -7.77 7.81 -7.09
C VAL A 53 -8.97 7.33 -7.92
N GLY A 54 -9.57 6.21 -7.50
CA GLY A 54 -10.71 5.59 -8.17
C GLY A 54 -10.39 4.62 -9.30
N ALA A 55 -9.11 4.50 -9.70
CA ALA A 55 -8.68 3.52 -10.68
C ALA A 55 -8.17 2.23 -10.01
N SER A 56 -8.42 1.07 -10.63
CA SER A 56 -7.86 -0.20 -10.19
C SER A 56 -6.35 -0.26 -10.47
N PRO A 57 -5.51 -0.61 -9.49
CA PRO A 57 -4.08 -0.82 -9.71
C PRO A 57 -3.77 -2.06 -10.56
N HIS A 58 -4.64 -3.08 -10.52
CA HIS A 58 -4.44 -4.33 -11.26
C HIS A 58 -4.60 -4.14 -12.77
N ALA A 59 -5.39 -3.15 -13.20
CA ALA A 59 -5.72 -2.90 -14.60
C ALA A 59 -5.72 -1.40 -14.92
N TYR A 60 -4.55 -0.75 -14.83
CA TYR A 60 -4.40 0.68 -15.10
C TYR A 60 -3.74 0.94 -16.46
N MET A 61 -4.24 1.93 -17.17
CA MET A 61 -3.65 2.40 -18.42
C MET A 61 -2.81 3.66 -18.15
N MET A 62 -1.49 3.53 -18.27
CA MET A 62 -0.52 4.59 -18.01
C MET A 62 -0.67 5.74 -19.02
N ARG A 63 -0.57 6.98 -18.54
CA ARG A 63 -0.64 8.21 -19.36
C ARG A 63 0.75 8.67 -19.78
N PRO A 64 0.86 9.52 -20.82
CA PRO A 64 2.14 10.12 -21.22
C PRO A 64 2.84 10.88 -20.10
N SER A 65 2.07 11.57 -19.21
CA SER A 65 2.63 12.26 -18.05
C SER A 65 3.26 11.31 -17.03
N ASP A 66 2.69 10.09 -16.86
CA ASP A 66 3.21 9.09 -15.95
C ASP A 66 4.51 8.50 -16.52
N ALA A 67 4.57 8.28 -17.84
CA ALA A 67 5.77 7.85 -18.54
C ALA A 67 6.92 8.87 -18.39
N ALA A 68 6.63 10.17 -18.58
CA ALA A 68 7.61 11.23 -18.39
C ALA A 68 8.10 11.33 -16.93
N ALA A 69 7.20 11.12 -15.96
CA ALA A 69 7.56 11.09 -14.55
C ALA A 69 8.51 9.93 -14.22
N ILE A 70 8.24 8.74 -14.75
CA ILE A 70 9.09 7.55 -14.57
C ILE A 70 10.47 7.77 -15.21
N GLU A 71 10.51 8.36 -16.42
CA GLU A 71 11.77 8.61 -17.14
C GLU A 71 12.71 9.58 -16.40
N SER A 72 12.12 10.55 -15.69
CA SER A 72 12.86 11.56 -14.93
C SER A 72 13.07 11.22 -13.46
N ALA A 73 12.49 10.10 -12.97
CA ALA A 73 12.55 9.74 -11.57
C ALA A 73 13.98 9.38 -11.10
N ASP A 74 14.29 9.78 -9.86
CA ASP A 74 15.44 9.29 -9.09
C ASP A 74 15.07 8.05 -8.26
N LEU A 75 13.84 8.04 -7.72
CA LEU A 75 13.27 6.96 -6.91
C LEU A 75 11.87 6.60 -7.38
N VAL A 76 11.56 5.32 -7.40
CA VAL A 76 10.21 4.78 -7.58
C VAL A 76 9.88 3.85 -6.43
N PHE A 77 8.81 4.15 -5.70
CA PHE A 77 8.26 3.27 -4.70
C PHE A 77 6.98 2.63 -5.22
N LEU A 78 6.91 1.32 -5.19
CA LEU A 78 5.71 0.54 -5.51
C LEU A 78 5.44 -0.50 -4.43
N ILE A 79 4.17 -0.85 -4.24
CA ILE A 79 3.81 -1.91 -3.29
C ILE A 79 4.41 -3.23 -3.76
N SER A 80 4.04 -3.68 -4.95
CA SER A 80 4.50 -4.93 -5.53
C SER A 80 4.21 -4.97 -7.04
N TYR A 81 5.09 -5.61 -7.81
CA TYR A 81 4.81 -5.92 -9.22
C TYR A 81 3.59 -6.83 -9.40
N LYS A 82 3.14 -7.52 -8.35
CA LYS A 82 1.88 -8.31 -8.39
C LYS A 82 0.66 -7.43 -8.33
N LEU A 83 0.73 -6.30 -7.64
CA LEU A 83 -0.33 -5.31 -7.62
C LEU A 83 -0.42 -4.54 -8.94
N THR A 84 0.74 -4.16 -9.49
CA THR A 84 0.85 -3.34 -10.71
C THR A 84 1.72 -4.04 -11.77
N PRO A 85 1.31 -5.21 -12.31
CA PRO A 85 2.14 -6.01 -13.22
C PRO A 85 2.52 -5.28 -14.51
N TRP A 86 1.67 -4.37 -14.98
CA TRP A 86 1.91 -3.52 -16.14
C TRP A 86 3.05 -2.51 -15.93
N LEU A 87 3.31 -2.10 -14.65
CA LEU A 87 4.32 -1.10 -14.31
C LEU A 87 5.75 -1.64 -14.49
N GLY A 88 5.96 -2.94 -14.26
CA GLY A 88 7.27 -3.56 -14.42
C GLY A 88 7.88 -3.42 -15.81
N ALA A 89 7.06 -3.56 -16.86
CA ALA A 89 7.51 -3.35 -18.25
C ALA A 89 7.87 -1.88 -18.52
N ALA A 90 7.09 -0.94 -17.97
CA ALA A 90 7.34 0.49 -18.09
C ALA A 90 8.63 0.90 -17.39
N LEU A 91 8.85 0.45 -16.15
CA LEU A 91 10.06 0.72 -15.37
C LEU A 91 11.33 0.18 -16.06
N LYS A 92 11.26 -1.01 -16.63
CA LYS A 92 12.37 -1.61 -17.38
C LYS A 92 12.80 -0.75 -18.59
N THR A 93 11.84 -0.08 -19.21
CA THR A 93 12.08 0.68 -20.44
C THR A 93 12.40 2.14 -20.16
N LEU A 94 11.65 2.78 -19.28
CA LEU A 94 11.68 4.21 -19.00
C LEU A 94 12.51 4.55 -17.74
N GLY A 95 12.38 3.78 -16.69
CA GLY A 95 12.98 4.03 -15.37
C GLY A 95 14.45 3.58 -15.24
N LYS A 96 15.24 3.65 -16.32
CA LYS A 96 16.61 3.12 -16.35
C LYS A 96 17.56 3.76 -15.34
N ASN A 97 17.30 5.01 -14.98
CA ASN A 97 18.13 5.78 -14.04
C ASN A 97 17.53 5.81 -12.63
N ALA A 98 16.28 5.37 -12.46
CA ALA A 98 15.61 5.36 -11.19
C ALA A 98 16.01 4.16 -10.35
N GLN A 99 16.23 4.38 -9.05
CA GLN A 99 16.22 3.29 -8.09
C GLN A 99 14.76 2.89 -7.83
N VAL A 100 14.44 1.60 -7.98
CA VAL A 100 13.10 1.08 -7.78
C VAL A 100 13.06 0.23 -6.52
N LEU A 101 12.10 0.53 -5.62
CA LEU A 101 11.89 -0.23 -4.39
C LEU A 101 10.48 -0.83 -4.39
N GLU A 102 10.43 -2.14 -4.30
CA GLU A 102 9.22 -2.91 -4.04
C GLU A 102 9.03 -3.03 -2.52
N LEU A 103 8.03 -2.34 -1.98
CA LEU A 103 7.85 -2.20 -0.54
C LEU A 103 7.51 -3.53 0.16
N MET A 104 6.85 -4.44 -0.55
CA MET A 104 6.58 -5.78 -0.03
C MET A 104 7.85 -6.64 0.11
N ASP A 105 8.93 -6.33 -0.61
CA ASP A 105 10.21 -7.06 -0.53
C ASP A 105 11.16 -6.47 0.52
N VAL A 106 10.77 -5.38 1.19
CA VAL A 106 11.58 -4.74 2.23
C VAL A 106 11.65 -5.63 3.47
N ASN A 107 12.84 -5.76 4.04
CA ASN A 107 13.02 -6.46 5.32
C ASN A 107 12.14 -5.86 6.42
N GLY A 108 11.41 -6.70 7.11
CA GLY A 108 10.46 -6.30 8.16
C GLY A 108 9.02 -6.13 7.66
N SER A 109 8.77 -6.19 6.36
CA SER A 109 7.40 -6.25 5.85
C SER A 109 6.75 -7.59 6.21
N THR A 110 5.54 -7.51 6.75
CA THR A 110 4.65 -8.67 6.83
C THR A 110 4.23 -9.05 5.43
N VAL A 111 4.43 -10.29 5.05
CA VAL A 111 4.07 -10.86 3.75
C VAL A 111 3.18 -12.07 3.96
N LEU A 112 1.98 -12.07 3.38
CA LEU A 112 1.01 -13.16 3.49
C LEU A 112 0.81 -13.83 2.13
N PRO A 113 0.58 -15.16 2.09
CA PRO A 113 0.20 -15.84 0.86
C PRO A 113 -1.25 -15.49 0.49
N TYR A 114 -1.61 -15.62 -0.79
CA TYR A 114 -3.02 -15.64 -1.17
C TYR A 114 -3.77 -16.74 -0.41
N ARG A 115 -5.01 -16.45 -0.02
CA ARG A 115 -5.90 -17.48 0.52
C ARG A 115 -6.35 -18.43 -0.59
N GLU A 116 -6.06 -19.73 -0.45
CA GLU A 116 -6.38 -20.73 -1.48
C GLU A 116 -7.86 -21.15 -1.48
N ALA A 117 -8.56 -20.91 -0.37
CA ALA A 117 -9.94 -21.33 -0.23
C ALA A 117 -10.90 -20.18 -0.53
N ASP A 118 -11.90 -20.48 -1.33
CA ASP A 118 -12.99 -19.55 -1.68
C ASP A 118 -13.85 -19.12 -0.47
N THR A 119 -13.90 -19.92 0.58
CA THR A 119 -14.47 -19.60 1.88
C THR A 119 -13.38 -19.73 2.93
N PHE A 120 -13.18 -18.69 3.72
CA PHE A 120 -12.07 -18.62 4.64
C PHE A 120 -12.44 -19.39 5.91
N LYS A 121 -11.68 -20.43 6.24
CA LYS A 121 -11.82 -21.11 7.53
C LYS A 121 -11.16 -20.25 8.60
N PRO A 122 -11.69 -20.20 9.84
CA PRO A 122 -10.98 -19.60 10.95
C PRO A 122 -9.57 -20.19 11.02
N HIS A 123 -8.55 -19.34 11.11
CA HIS A 123 -7.17 -19.79 11.19
C HIS A 123 -6.97 -20.64 12.43
N SER A 124 -6.74 -21.95 12.28
CA SER A 124 -6.09 -22.74 13.30
C SER A 124 -4.63 -22.29 13.36
N HIS A 125 -4.16 -21.86 14.52
CA HIS A 125 -2.76 -21.47 14.78
C HIS A 125 -1.83 -22.68 14.78
N ASP A 126 -1.78 -23.42 13.68
CA ASP A 126 -0.74 -24.41 13.46
C ASP A 126 0.45 -23.72 12.80
N GLY A 127 1.49 -23.51 13.62
CA GLY A 127 2.72 -22.78 13.29
C GLY A 127 3.64 -23.52 12.32
N GLY A 128 3.13 -23.96 11.19
CA GLY A 128 3.95 -24.40 10.06
C GLY A 128 4.46 -23.18 9.29
N GLN A 129 5.78 -22.95 9.30
CA GLN A 129 6.42 -22.06 8.34
C GLN A 129 6.20 -22.64 6.94
N GLN A 130 5.11 -22.22 6.27
CA GLN A 130 4.98 -22.44 4.84
C GLN A 130 6.06 -21.60 4.16
N GLN A 131 6.98 -22.28 3.48
CA GLN A 131 7.95 -21.64 2.60
C GLN A 131 7.15 -20.92 1.52
N LEU A 132 7.09 -19.58 1.62
CA LEU A 132 6.31 -18.75 0.70
C LEU A 132 6.92 -18.94 -0.70
N ASP A 133 6.18 -19.62 -1.57
CA ASP A 133 6.45 -19.57 -3.00
C ASP A 133 6.18 -18.11 -3.43
N GLY A 134 7.27 -17.38 -3.73
CA GLY A 134 7.19 -15.94 -4.04
C GLY A 134 6.17 -15.58 -5.12
N ASN A 135 5.62 -16.57 -5.83
CA ASN A 135 4.58 -16.37 -6.86
C ASN A 135 3.14 -16.31 -6.28
N LYS A 136 2.94 -16.63 -5.01
CA LYS A 136 1.61 -16.70 -4.36
C LYS A 136 1.41 -15.68 -3.25
N THR A 137 2.06 -14.53 -3.32
CA THR A 137 1.98 -13.49 -2.29
C THR A 137 0.79 -12.56 -2.55
N ASP A 138 -0.02 -12.33 -1.52
CA ASP A 138 -1.08 -11.31 -1.51
C ASP A 138 -0.44 -9.91 -1.54
N PRO A 139 -0.73 -9.06 -2.54
CA PRO A 139 -0.08 -7.76 -2.70
C PRO A 139 -0.70 -6.63 -1.87
N HIS A 140 -1.75 -6.88 -1.08
CA HIS A 140 -2.51 -5.82 -0.38
C HIS A 140 -1.88 -5.39 0.95
N GLY A 141 -0.54 -5.47 1.05
CA GLY A 141 0.23 -5.23 2.27
C GLY A 141 0.10 -3.82 2.86
N TRP A 142 -0.36 -2.82 2.10
CA TRP A 142 -0.60 -1.46 2.63
C TRP A 142 -1.74 -1.40 3.65
N LEU A 143 -2.55 -2.45 3.76
CA LEU A 143 -3.63 -2.52 4.72
C LEU A 143 -3.18 -2.98 6.12
N ASP A 144 -1.91 -3.37 6.28
CA ASP A 144 -1.28 -3.57 7.59
C ASP A 144 -0.60 -2.27 8.05
N PRO A 145 -1.04 -1.64 9.15
CA PRO A 145 -0.38 -0.46 9.72
C PRO A 145 1.11 -0.68 10.03
N GLU A 146 1.53 -1.90 10.42
CA GLU A 146 2.94 -2.21 10.71
C GLU A 146 3.79 -2.15 9.44
N ASN A 147 3.27 -2.61 8.30
CA ASN A 147 3.93 -2.41 7.02
C ASN A 147 4.07 -0.93 6.70
N GLY A 148 3.03 -0.13 6.94
CA GLY A 148 3.07 1.32 6.75
C GLY A 148 4.20 1.99 7.54
N LYS A 149 4.42 1.60 8.81
CA LYS A 149 5.52 2.10 9.65
C LYS A 149 6.89 1.65 9.14
N THR A 150 7.01 0.38 8.77
CA THR A 150 8.26 -0.16 8.20
C THR A 150 8.63 0.58 6.92
N TRP A 151 7.68 0.83 6.06
CA TRP A 151 7.91 1.50 4.76
C TRP A 151 8.26 2.98 4.91
N ILE A 152 7.68 3.68 5.88
CA ILE A 152 8.06 5.08 6.18
C ILE A 152 9.54 5.18 6.53
N ASP A 153 10.08 4.27 7.34
CA ASP A 153 11.50 4.26 7.71
C ASP A 153 12.41 4.00 6.50
N VAL A 154 12.02 3.08 5.63
CA VAL A 154 12.75 2.79 4.39
C VAL A 154 12.71 3.98 3.43
N ILE A 155 11.55 4.60 3.26
CA ILE A 155 11.38 5.80 2.42
C ILE A 155 12.31 6.92 2.92
N ALA A 156 12.33 7.20 4.23
CA ALA A 156 13.21 8.21 4.81
C ALA A 156 14.69 7.88 4.59
N THR A 157 15.06 6.61 4.73
CA THR A 157 16.43 6.14 4.51
C THR A 157 16.87 6.35 3.05
N GLU A 158 16.05 5.96 2.08
CA GLU A 158 16.42 6.08 0.67
C GLU A 158 16.43 7.53 0.19
N LEU A 159 15.50 8.36 0.64
CA LEU A 159 15.52 9.79 0.37
C LEU A 159 16.75 10.46 0.95
N SER A 160 17.14 10.11 2.18
CA SER A 160 18.32 10.69 2.86
C SER A 160 19.64 10.34 2.17
N LYS A 161 19.73 9.22 1.45
CA LYS A 161 20.92 8.86 0.65
C LYS A 161 21.09 9.79 -0.56
N LEU A 162 19.99 10.20 -1.20
CA LEU A 162 20.00 11.05 -2.38
C LEU A 162 20.03 12.55 -2.03
N ASP A 163 19.45 12.90 -0.88
CA ASP A 163 19.33 14.29 -0.40
C ASP A 163 19.75 14.37 1.08
N PRO A 164 21.05 14.27 1.37
CA PRO A 164 21.57 14.31 2.74
C PRO A 164 21.29 15.63 3.46
N GLU A 165 21.12 16.73 2.74
CA GLU A 165 20.83 18.05 3.34
C GLU A 165 19.47 18.06 4.04
N ASN A 166 18.50 17.32 3.55
CA ASN A 166 17.16 17.18 4.13
C ASN A 166 16.98 15.91 4.98
N ALA A 167 18.04 15.09 5.19
CA ALA A 167 17.95 13.81 5.89
C ALA A 167 17.27 13.93 7.26
N ARG A 168 17.63 14.95 8.04
CA ARG A 168 17.02 15.21 9.34
C ARG A 168 15.49 15.40 9.23
N THR A 169 15.04 16.19 8.28
CA THR A 169 13.61 16.46 8.03
C THR A 169 12.88 15.17 7.65
N TYR A 170 13.47 14.33 6.79
CA TYR A 170 12.89 13.05 6.40
C TYR A 170 12.70 12.11 7.59
N PHE A 171 13.70 11.98 8.47
CA PHE A 171 13.58 11.12 9.65
C PHE A 171 12.60 11.69 10.70
N GLU A 172 12.59 13.00 10.96
CA GLU A 172 11.62 13.63 11.84
C GLU A 172 10.18 13.44 11.32
N ASN A 173 9.95 13.59 10.03
CA ASN A 173 8.67 13.34 9.38
C ASN A 173 8.25 11.86 9.45
N ALA A 174 9.21 10.94 9.29
CA ALA A 174 8.97 9.51 9.43
C ALA A 174 8.53 9.15 10.86
N ASP A 175 9.21 9.66 11.88
CA ASP A 175 8.85 9.43 13.28
C ASP A 175 7.46 9.95 13.60
N HIS A 176 7.11 11.15 13.14
CA HIS A 176 5.76 11.68 13.27
C HIS A 176 4.71 10.82 12.53
N GLY A 177 5.05 10.34 11.34
CA GLY A 177 4.19 9.46 10.55
C GLY A 177 3.87 8.16 11.30
N LYS A 178 4.87 7.52 11.91
CA LYS A 178 4.69 6.29 12.70
C LYS A 178 3.78 6.50 13.90
N VAL A 179 3.98 7.57 14.67
CA VAL A 179 3.11 7.92 15.81
C VAL A 179 1.66 8.12 15.37
N ASN A 180 1.44 8.78 14.22
CA ASN A 180 0.10 8.98 13.70
C ASN A 180 -0.54 7.66 13.26
N ILE A 181 0.22 6.74 12.65
CA ILE A 181 -0.25 5.39 12.29
C ILE A 181 -0.64 4.62 13.54
N ASP A 182 0.19 4.60 14.59
CA ASP A 182 -0.11 3.94 15.86
C ASP A 182 -1.39 4.50 16.51
N THR A 183 -1.58 5.81 16.45
CA THR A 183 -2.79 6.47 16.96
C THR A 183 -4.02 5.96 16.22
N VAL A 184 -3.99 5.95 14.88
CA VAL A 184 -5.11 5.48 14.05
C VAL A 184 -5.35 3.99 14.26
N ALA A 185 -4.31 3.16 14.35
CA ALA A 185 -4.44 1.73 14.63
C ALA A 185 -5.15 1.49 15.96
N SER A 186 -4.77 2.21 17.02
CA SER A 186 -5.43 2.12 18.34
C SER A 186 -6.90 2.56 18.30
N GLU A 187 -7.23 3.61 17.53
CA GLU A 187 -8.61 4.04 17.31
C GLU A 187 -9.44 2.93 16.62
N ILE A 188 -8.88 2.29 15.59
CA ILE A 188 -9.53 1.21 14.86
C ILE A 188 -9.72 -0.02 15.75
N GLU A 189 -8.69 -0.41 16.51
CA GLU A 189 -8.78 -1.54 17.45
C GLU A 189 -9.93 -1.33 18.44
N ALA A 190 -10.05 -0.13 19.03
CA ALA A 190 -11.12 0.20 19.95
C ALA A 190 -12.51 0.13 19.28
N ILE A 191 -12.64 0.61 18.03
CA ILE A 191 -13.88 0.59 17.26
C ILE A 191 -14.29 -0.84 16.91
N LEU A 192 -13.35 -1.70 16.53
CA LEU A 192 -13.62 -3.07 16.06
C LEU A 192 -13.73 -4.10 17.18
N LYS A 193 -13.26 -3.79 18.39
CA LYS A 193 -13.30 -4.69 19.54
C LYS A 193 -14.66 -5.34 19.81
N PRO A 194 -15.83 -4.65 19.71
CA PRO A 194 -17.14 -5.27 19.90
C PRO A 194 -17.52 -6.30 18.84
N PHE A 195 -16.84 -6.32 17.69
CA PHE A 195 -17.19 -7.11 16.51
C PHE A 195 -16.26 -8.30 16.27
N LEU A 196 -15.37 -8.60 17.22
CA LEU A 196 -14.48 -9.76 17.12
C LEU A 196 -15.30 -11.05 17.00
N GLY A 197 -14.98 -11.85 15.97
CA GLY A 197 -15.69 -13.10 15.67
C GLY A 197 -17.00 -12.94 14.90
N VAL A 198 -17.39 -11.74 14.51
CA VAL A 198 -18.57 -11.52 13.65
C VAL A 198 -18.20 -11.84 12.20
N ASN A 199 -19.01 -12.67 11.54
CA ASN A 199 -18.81 -13.06 10.14
C ASN A 199 -19.27 -11.96 9.18
N PHE A 200 -18.47 -11.67 8.16
CA PHE A 200 -18.81 -10.79 7.05
C PHE A 200 -18.24 -11.33 5.74
N ILE A 201 -18.74 -10.83 4.62
CA ILE A 201 -18.26 -11.16 3.27
C ILE A 201 -17.71 -9.87 2.63
N VAL A 202 -16.64 -10.00 1.85
CA VAL A 202 -16.03 -8.90 1.09
C VAL A 202 -16.16 -9.15 -0.42
N SER A 203 -16.08 -8.08 -1.23
CA SER A 203 -16.17 -8.20 -2.70
C SER A 203 -14.97 -8.91 -3.31
N HIS A 204 -13.74 -8.58 -2.87
CA HIS A 204 -12.56 -9.35 -3.24
C HIS A 204 -11.62 -9.55 -2.05
N ASP A 205 -10.65 -10.45 -2.20
CA ASP A 205 -9.74 -10.85 -1.12
C ASP A 205 -8.56 -9.87 -0.98
N ALA A 206 -8.86 -8.64 -0.54
CA ALA A 206 -7.84 -7.61 -0.31
C ALA A 206 -7.50 -7.41 1.17
N TYR A 207 -8.36 -7.82 2.08
CA TYR A 207 -8.38 -7.34 3.46
C TYR A 207 -7.57 -8.19 4.43
N GLN A 208 -6.91 -9.26 3.99
CA GLN A 208 -6.23 -10.24 4.83
C GLN A 208 -5.24 -9.62 5.82
N TYR A 209 -4.49 -8.60 5.39
CA TYR A 209 -3.54 -7.87 6.23
C TYR A 209 -4.25 -7.07 7.33
N PHE A 210 -5.31 -6.34 6.98
CA PHE A 210 -6.13 -5.60 7.92
C PHE A 210 -6.84 -6.54 8.91
N GLU A 211 -7.42 -7.61 8.40
CA GLU A 211 -8.07 -8.65 9.20
C GLU A 211 -7.12 -9.25 10.25
N LYS A 212 -5.90 -9.60 9.82
CA LYS A 212 -4.88 -10.17 10.71
C LYS A 212 -4.46 -9.17 11.79
N HIS A 213 -4.21 -7.91 11.40
CA HIS A 213 -3.77 -6.87 12.34
C HIS A 213 -4.82 -6.60 13.42
N PHE A 214 -6.10 -6.46 13.02
CA PHE A 214 -7.19 -6.10 13.93
C PHE A 214 -7.97 -7.30 14.48
N SER A 215 -7.51 -8.54 14.25
CA SER A 215 -8.12 -9.77 14.75
C SER A 215 -9.60 -9.94 14.36
N ILE A 216 -9.99 -9.44 13.20
CA ILE A 216 -11.27 -9.70 12.55
C ILE A 216 -11.07 -10.69 11.40
N SER A 217 -12.13 -11.29 10.86
CA SER A 217 -11.99 -12.25 9.77
C SER A 217 -13.21 -12.25 8.87
N ALA A 218 -13.00 -12.00 7.58
CA ALA A 218 -14.02 -12.28 6.58
C ALA A 218 -14.29 -13.79 6.49
N ALA A 219 -15.54 -14.15 6.28
CA ALA A 219 -15.94 -15.56 6.05
C ALA A 219 -15.70 -16.01 4.60
N GLY A 220 -15.47 -15.06 3.70
CA GLY A 220 -15.15 -15.31 2.30
C GLY A 220 -15.16 -14.04 1.46
N SER A 221 -14.75 -14.18 0.19
CA SER A 221 -14.82 -13.12 -0.80
C SER A 221 -15.67 -13.55 -2.00
N ILE A 222 -16.32 -12.60 -2.66
CA ILE A 222 -17.14 -12.88 -3.87
C ILE A 222 -16.22 -13.19 -5.04
N SER A 223 -15.12 -12.43 -5.19
CA SER A 223 -14.12 -12.61 -6.23
C SER A 223 -12.72 -12.73 -5.63
N SER A 224 -11.79 -13.32 -6.37
CA SER A 224 -10.38 -13.39 -6.00
C SER A 224 -9.62 -12.09 -6.28
N SER A 225 -10.12 -11.22 -7.17
CA SER A 225 -9.56 -9.89 -7.45
C SER A 225 -10.62 -8.95 -8.00
N ASP A 226 -10.35 -7.65 -7.99
CA ASP A 226 -11.23 -6.62 -8.57
C ASP A 226 -11.27 -6.68 -10.11
N ALA A 227 -10.28 -7.30 -10.73
CA ALA A 227 -10.19 -7.48 -12.18
C ALA A 227 -10.88 -8.76 -12.70
N SER A 228 -11.48 -9.60 -11.83
CA SER A 228 -12.09 -10.86 -12.18
C SER A 228 -13.59 -10.90 -11.88
N ASN A 229 -14.40 -11.39 -12.83
CA ASN A 229 -15.81 -11.64 -12.58
C ASN A 229 -15.98 -13.02 -11.94
N PRO A 230 -16.78 -13.15 -10.85
CA PRO A 230 -17.07 -14.44 -10.24
C PRO A 230 -17.94 -15.30 -11.17
N SER A 231 -17.75 -16.62 -11.12
CA SER A 231 -18.64 -17.56 -11.82
C SER A 231 -20.02 -17.65 -11.13
N PRO A 232 -21.09 -18.05 -11.83
CA PRO A 232 -22.40 -18.31 -11.20
C PRO A 232 -22.32 -19.32 -10.05
N ALA A 233 -21.49 -20.36 -10.18
CA ALA A 233 -21.27 -21.34 -9.10
C ALA A 233 -20.62 -20.68 -7.87
N ARG A 234 -19.74 -19.72 -8.07
CA ARG A 234 -19.13 -18.96 -6.99
C ARG A 234 -20.15 -18.10 -6.25
N LEU A 235 -20.99 -17.38 -6.94
CA LEU A 235 -22.05 -16.57 -6.35
C LEU A 235 -23.00 -17.42 -5.49
N GLU A 236 -23.40 -18.60 -5.98
CA GLU A 236 -24.24 -19.55 -5.24
C GLU A 236 -23.54 -20.10 -3.99
N GLN A 237 -22.24 -20.38 -4.07
CA GLN A 237 -21.45 -20.82 -2.93
C GLN A 237 -21.39 -19.74 -1.85
N ILE A 238 -21.12 -18.48 -2.22
CA ILE A 238 -21.08 -17.37 -1.26
C ILE A 238 -22.45 -17.12 -0.65
N ARG A 239 -23.54 -17.20 -1.43
CA ARG A 239 -24.91 -17.09 -0.92
C ARG A 239 -25.19 -18.14 0.17
N LYS A 240 -24.83 -19.40 -0.07
CA LYS A 240 -24.94 -20.47 0.94
C LYS A 240 -24.11 -20.16 2.19
N THR A 241 -22.91 -19.59 2.04
CA THR A 241 -22.07 -19.18 3.17
C THR A 241 -22.76 -18.07 3.98
N VAL A 242 -23.36 -17.08 3.31
CA VAL A 242 -24.15 -16.00 3.95
C VAL A 242 -25.29 -16.59 4.80
N GLU A 243 -26.04 -17.56 4.24
CA GLU A 243 -27.16 -18.20 4.94
C GLU A 243 -26.69 -19.06 6.13
N ILE A 244 -25.70 -19.96 5.92
CA ILE A 244 -25.20 -20.89 6.94
C ILE A 244 -24.58 -20.15 8.12
N LEU A 245 -23.79 -19.11 7.86
CA LEU A 245 -23.08 -18.34 8.88
C LEU A 245 -23.90 -17.16 9.40
N SER A 246 -25.14 -16.98 8.92
CA SER A 246 -26.02 -15.86 9.27
C SER A 246 -25.28 -14.50 9.10
N VAL A 247 -24.54 -14.35 8.00
CA VAL A 247 -23.79 -13.13 7.68
C VAL A 247 -24.77 -11.97 7.52
N ARG A 248 -24.49 -10.86 8.23
CA ARG A 248 -25.32 -9.65 8.18
C ARG A 248 -24.77 -8.60 7.22
N CYS A 249 -23.45 -8.60 6.99
CA CYS A 249 -22.75 -7.58 6.23
C CYS A 249 -22.03 -8.19 5.02
N VAL A 250 -22.37 -7.72 3.83
CA VAL A 250 -21.66 -8.00 2.57
C VAL A 250 -21.09 -6.69 2.04
N PHE A 251 -19.76 -6.58 2.04
CA PHE A 251 -19.08 -5.36 1.66
C PHE A 251 -18.77 -5.34 0.17
N SER A 252 -19.20 -4.28 -0.50
CA SER A 252 -18.83 -3.93 -1.87
C SER A 252 -17.72 -2.87 -1.89
N GLU A 253 -17.07 -2.73 -3.02
CA GLU A 253 -16.10 -1.66 -3.25
C GLU A 253 -16.58 -0.75 -4.38
N PRO A 254 -16.15 0.54 -4.41
CA PRO A 254 -16.59 1.49 -5.42
C PRO A 254 -16.31 1.05 -6.87
N GLN A 255 -15.29 0.20 -7.07
CA GLN A 255 -14.88 -0.30 -8.39
C GLN A 255 -15.71 -1.50 -8.87
N PHE A 256 -16.47 -2.15 -7.99
CA PHE A 256 -17.24 -3.36 -8.31
C PHE A 256 -18.63 -3.06 -8.85
N ASN A 257 -19.12 -3.99 -9.70
CA ASN A 257 -20.49 -3.95 -10.16
C ASN A 257 -21.47 -4.25 -9.00
N PRO A 258 -22.32 -3.30 -8.59
CA PRO A 258 -23.26 -3.51 -7.48
C PRO A 258 -24.27 -4.65 -7.72
N GLY A 259 -24.53 -5.04 -8.97
CA GLY A 259 -25.39 -6.16 -9.32
C GLY A 259 -24.88 -7.52 -8.80
N LEU A 260 -23.56 -7.68 -8.64
CA LEU A 260 -22.97 -8.89 -8.06
C LEU A 260 -23.32 -9.03 -6.59
N ILE A 261 -23.26 -7.94 -5.84
CA ILE A 261 -23.63 -7.93 -4.41
C ILE A 261 -25.12 -8.26 -4.26
N SER A 262 -25.99 -7.63 -5.07
CA SER A 262 -27.43 -7.90 -5.06
C SER A 262 -27.73 -9.39 -5.27
N SER A 263 -27.02 -10.04 -6.19
CA SER A 263 -27.17 -11.47 -6.47
C SER A 263 -26.82 -12.37 -5.28
N VAL A 264 -25.92 -11.93 -4.41
CA VAL A 264 -25.49 -12.68 -3.22
C VAL A 264 -26.47 -12.49 -2.06
N ILE A 265 -26.97 -11.27 -1.84
CA ILE A 265 -27.81 -10.94 -0.68
C ILE A 265 -29.31 -11.18 -0.93
N ASP A 266 -29.75 -11.29 -2.19
CA ASP A 266 -31.18 -11.47 -2.51
C ASP A 266 -31.79 -12.71 -1.85
N GLY A 267 -32.89 -12.50 -1.11
CA GLY A 267 -33.55 -13.52 -0.31
C GLY A 267 -32.85 -13.89 1.01
N THR A 268 -31.75 -13.23 1.38
CA THR A 268 -31.07 -13.39 2.69
C THR A 268 -31.43 -12.24 3.65
N GLN A 269 -30.88 -12.29 4.88
CA GLN A 269 -30.98 -11.17 5.86
C GLN A 269 -29.76 -10.22 5.79
N ALA A 270 -28.83 -10.46 4.86
CA ALA A 270 -27.63 -9.65 4.72
C ALA A 270 -27.94 -8.30 4.07
N THR A 271 -27.16 -7.29 4.42
CA THR A 271 -27.21 -5.95 3.83
C THR A 271 -25.90 -5.61 3.14
N ALA A 272 -26.00 -4.84 2.05
CA ALA A 272 -24.84 -4.35 1.33
C ALA A 272 -24.30 -3.07 1.97
N TRP A 273 -22.99 -3.02 2.16
CA TRP A 273 -22.27 -1.83 2.63
C TRP A 273 -21.04 -1.58 1.76
N VAL A 274 -20.49 -0.38 1.82
CA VAL A 274 -19.31 -0.01 1.02
C VAL A 274 -18.08 0.04 1.93
N ILE A 275 -17.04 -0.71 1.51
CA ILE A 275 -15.68 -0.63 2.05
C ILE A 275 -14.72 -0.29 0.91
N ASP A 276 -13.70 0.51 1.16
CA ASP A 276 -12.86 1.04 0.09
C ASP A 276 -11.38 0.93 0.45
N PRO A 277 -10.67 -0.10 -0.06
CA PRO A 277 -9.26 -0.34 0.25
C PRO A 277 -8.31 0.62 -0.46
N LEU A 278 -8.83 1.41 -1.41
CA LEU A 278 -8.06 2.38 -2.19
C LEU A 278 -8.38 3.84 -1.84
N GLY A 279 -9.35 4.09 -0.94
CA GLY A 279 -9.65 5.42 -0.41
C GLY A 279 -10.18 6.43 -1.43
N THR A 280 -11.03 6.00 -2.36
CA THR A 280 -11.48 6.78 -3.54
C THR A 280 -12.12 8.14 -3.19
N LYS A 281 -12.65 8.29 -1.98
CA LYS A 281 -13.27 9.54 -1.53
C LYS A 281 -12.29 10.60 -1.03
N PHE A 282 -11.01 10.24 -0.82
CA PHE A 282 -10.02 11.16 -0.29
C PHE A 282 -9.11 11.68 -1.40
N PRO A 283 -8.78 12.99 -1.42
CA PRO A 283 -7.74 13.50 -2.32
C PRO A 283 -6.36 13.00 -1.88
N PRO A 284 -5.42 12.76 -2.82
CA PRO A 284 -4.05 12.40 -2.48
C PRO A 284 -3.41 13.48 -1.61
N SER A 285 -2.89 13.09 -0.46
CA SER A 285 -2.23 13.99 0.51
C SER A 285 -1.35 13.18 1.44
N HIS A 286 -0.55 13.83 2.28
CA HIS A 286 0.25 13.17 3.31
C HIS A 286 -0.62 12.49 4.39
N ASP A 287 -1.87 12.92 4.59
CA ASP A 287 -2.82 12.31 5.54
C ASP A 287 -3.72 11.24 4.92
N PHE A 288 -3.60 11.01 3.60
CA PHE A 288 -4.48 10.07 2.89
C PHE A 288 -4.46 8.67 3.51
N TYR A 289 -3.28 8.14 3.84
CA TYR A 289 -3.12 6.80 4.39
C TYR A 289 -3.82 6.65 5.75
N LEU A 290 -3.70 7.62 6.61
CA LEU A 290 -4.38 7.66 7.91
C LEU A 290 -5.91 7.70 7.76
N ASN A 291 -6.39 8.52 6.82
CA ASN A 291 -7.81 8.63 6.51
C ASN A 291 -8.36 7.35 5.88
N LEU A 292 -7.59 6.68 5.03
CA LEU A 292 -7.94 5.38 4.45
C LEU A 292 -8.14 4.33 5.55
N LEU A 293 -7.15 4.13 6.42
CA LEU A 293 -7.22 3.13 7.50
C LEU A 293 -8.39 3.41 8.44
N ARG A 294 -8.55 4.66 8.88
CA ARG A 294 -9.67 5.07 9.75
C ARG A 294 -11.03 4.80 9.11
N ASN A 295 -11.15 5.11 7.80
CA ASN A 295 -12.38 4.86 7.05
C ASN A 295 -12.71 3.37 6.93
N LEU A 296 -11.71 2.51 6.76
CA LEU A 296 -11.92 1.06 6.71
C LEU A 296 -12.51 0.56 8.04
N GLY A 297 -11.90 0.92 9.18
CA GLY A 297 -12.41 0.56 10.49
C GLY A 297 -13.83 1.05 10.75
N GLN A 298 -14.13 2.31 10.41
CA GLN A 298 -15.46 2.90 10.54
C GLN A 298 -16.49 2.23 9.63
N SER A 299 -16.13 1.93 8.37
CA SER A 299 -17.04 1.26 7.43
C SER A 299 -17.41 -0.15 7.91
N LEU A 300 -16.43 -0.90 8.41
CA LEU A 300 -16.69 -2.22 9.01
C LEU A 300 -17.63 -2.11 10.22
N ALA A 301 -17.30 -1.29 11.18
CA ALA A 301 -18.10 -1.12 12.40
C ALA A 301 -19.52 -0.59 12.14
N SER A 302 -19.73 0.14 11.04
CA SER A 302 -21.06 0.71 10.72
C SER A 302 -22.06 -0.37 10.26
N CYS A 303 -21.59 -1.51 9.78
CA CYS A 303 -22.46 -2.62 9.38
C CYS A 303 -22.47 -3.74 10.41
N LEU A 304 -21.30 -4.13 10.95
CA LEU A 304 -21.15 -5.25 11.89
C LEU A 304 -21.86 -4.97 13.21
#